data_6bb50ed18f7d28425b2fa6d80db97896
#
_entry.id   6bb50ed18f7d28425b2fa6d80db97896
#
_cell.length_a   1.000
_cell.length_b   1.000
_cell.length_c   1.000
_cell.angle_alpha   90.00
_cell.angle_beta   90.00
_cell.angle_gamma   90.00
#
_symmetry.space_group_name_H-M   'P 1'
#
loop_
_entity.id
_entity.type
_entity.pdbx_description
1 polymer ?
#
loop_
_entity_poly.entity_id
_entity_poly.type
_entity_poly.pdbx_seq_one_letter_code
_entity_poly.pdbx_strand_id
1 'polypeptide(L)'
;KAEMLAELFDDLGPVSASGFDWLCEPVDVIINATSASLSDDVPPIAGSLIEPGKTFCYDMMYAKEPTAFCRWATEHGAAVAMDGLGMLVEQAAEAFFLWRGVRPDSAPVLAELRRQLAQ
;
A
#
# COMPACT_ATOMS: atom_id res chain seq x y z
N LYS A 1 -18.96 5.94 4.88
CA LYS A 1 -17.81 5.69 5.76
C LYS A 1 -16.61 6.54 5.35
N ALA A 2 -16.24 6.57 4.06
CA ALA A 2 -15.17 7.44 3.56
C ALA A 2 -15.51 8.94 3.75
N GLU A 3 -16.74 9.35 3.47
CA GLU A 3 -17.24 10.72 3.71
C GLU A 3 -17.06 11.15 5.16
N MET A 4 -17.45 10.28 6.12
CA MET A 4 -17.25 10.56 7.56
C MET A 4 -15.78 10.77 7.93
N LEU A 5 -14.86 10.03 7.29
CA LEU A 5 -13.43 10.22 7.51
C LEU A 5 -12.93 11.53 6.89
N ALA A 6 -13.41 11.87 5.70
CA ALA A 6 -13.07 13.14 5.08
C ALA A 6 -13.52 14.32 5.94
N GLU A 7 -14.74 14.30 6.47
CA GLU A 7 -15.25 15.30 7.40
C GLU A 7 -14.45 15.37 8.71
N LEU A 8 -14.06 14.20 9.26
CA LEU A 8 -13.32 14.13 10.52
C LEU A 8 -11.92 14.75 10.43
N PHE A 9 -11.31 14.72 9.26
CA PHE A 9 -9.93 15.16 9.03
C PHE A 9 -9.82 16.41 8.16
N ASP A 10 -10.94 17.10 7.90
CA ASP A 10 -11.01 18.29 7.05
C ASP A 10 -10.12 19.45 7.59
N ASP A 11 -9.94 19.53 8.89
CA ASP A 11 -9.08 20.52 9.55
C ASP A 11 -7.56 20.27 9.39
N LEU A 12 -7.17 19.04 8.97
CA LEU A 12 -5.76 18.66 8.83
C LEU A 12 -5.23 18.84 7.40
N GLY A 13 -6.11 18.99 6.42
CA GLY A 13 -5.74 19.20 5.02
C GLY A 13 -6.86 18.87 4.05
N PRO A 14 -6.63 19.03 2.75
CA PRO A 14 -7.63 18.74 1.72
C PRO A 14 -7.87 17.22 1.62
N VAL A 15 -8.90 16.74 2.29
CA VAL A 15 -9.34 15.34 2.26
C VAL A 15 -10.70 15.26 1.59
N SER A 16 -10.85 14.38 0.62
CA SER A 16 -12.12 14.14 -0.06
C SER A 16 -12.44 12.65 -0.14
N ALA A 17 -13.71 12.34 -0.28
CA ALA A 17 -14.20 10.99 -0.48
C ALA A 17 -14.95 10.90 -1.81
N SER A 18 -14.73 9.82 -2.56
CA SER A 18 -15.44 9.55 -3.82
C SER A 18 -15.64 8.05 -4.03
N GLY A 19 -16.52 7.69 -4.96
CA GLY A 19 -16.57 6.34 -5.51
C GLY A 19 -15.41 6.11 -6.49
N PHE A 20 -15.08 4.86 -6.75
CA PHE A 20 -14.00 4.49 -7.68
C PHE A 20 -14.22 5.04 -9.10
N ASP A 21 -15.47 5.11 -9.55
CA ASP A 21 -15.85 5.60 -10.89
C ASP A 21 -15.56 7.09 -11.11
N TRP A 22 -15.34 7.84 -10.05
CA TRP A 22 -15.06 9.28 -10.11
C TRP A 22 -13.55 9.61 -10.10
N LEU A 23 -12.72 8.59 -9.92
CA LEU A 23 -11.26 8.74 -9.93
C LEU A 23 -10.77 8.67 -11.38
N CYS A 24 -10.49 9.81 -11.99
CA CYS A 24 -10.14 9.92 -13.41
C CYS A 24 -8.75 10.47 -13.66
N GLU A 25 -8.20 11.25 -12.72
CA GLU A 25 -6.93 11.94 -12.89
C GLU A 25 -5.77 11.14 -12.29
N PRO A 26 -4.60 11.15 -12.92
CA PRO A 26 -3.41 10.51 -12.36
C PRO A 26 -3.06 11.05 -10.96
N VAL A 27 -2.56 10.17 -10.12
CA VAL A 27 -2.17 10.50 -8.74
C VAL A 27 -0.71 10.12 -8.48
N ASP A 28 -0.09 10.76 -7.49
CA ASP A 28 1.30 10.47 -7.13
C ASP A 28 1.43 9.13 -6.41
N VAL A 29 0.45 8.80 -5.55
CA VAL A 29 0.48 7.57 -4.73
C VAL A 29 -0.90 6.91 -4.70
N ILE A 30 -0.92 5.60 -4.89
CA ILE A 30 -2.10 4.75 -4.69
C ILE A 30 -1.80 3.73 -3.60
N ILE A 31 -2.60 3.76 -2.51
CA ILE A 31 -2.49 2.79 -1.43
C ILE A 31 -3.74 1.90 -1.44
N ASN A 32 -3.54 0.61 -1.69
CA ASN A 32 -4.61 -0.39 -1.59
C ASN A 32 -4.72 -0.87 -0.14
N ALA A 33 -5.73 -0.35 0.57
CA ALA A 33 -6.11 -0.79 1.92
C ALA A 33 -7.40 -1.61 1.92
N THR A 34 -7.81 -2.14 0.77
CA THR A 34 -9.01 -2.98 0.63
C THR A 34 -8.69 -4.45 0.89
N SER A 35 -9.72 -5.26 1.04
CA SER A 35 -9.58 -6.72 1.14
C SER A 35 -9.49 -7.43 -0.23
N ALA A 36 -9.46 -6.69 -1.35
CA ALA A 36 -9.44 -7.27 -2.69
C ALA A 36 -8.27 -8.23 -2.90
N SER A 37 -7.08 -7.87 -2.44
CA SER A 37 -5.87 -8.72 -2.57
C SER A 37 -5.95 -10.05 -1.80
N LEU A 38 -6.86 -10.20 -0.83
CA LEU A 38 -7.13 -11.48 -0.18
C LEU A 38 -7.76 -12.52 -1.13
N SER A 39 -8.48 -12.04 -2.14
CA SER A 39 -9.12 -12.87 -3.17
C SER A 39 -8.35 -12.84 -4.50
N ASP A 40 -7.11 -12.38 -4.51
CA ASP A 40 -6.29 -12.12 -5.70
C ASP A 40 -6.98 -11.19 -6.71
N ASP A 41 -7.76 -10.24 -6.21
CA ASP A 41 -8.50 -9.24 -6.98
C ASP A 41 -7.83 -7.87 -6.89
N VAL A 42 -8.14 -7.02 -7.86
CA VAL A 42 -7.79 -5.59 -7.88
C VAL A 42 -9.04 -4.77 -7.59
N PRO A 43 -8.97 -3.72 -6.74
CA PRO A 43 -10.08 -2.78 -6.62
C PRO A 43 -10.49 -2.24 -8.00
N PRO A 44 -11.79 -1.97 -8.25
CA PRO A 44 -12.27 -1.52 -9.55
C PRO A 44 -11.89 -0.05 -9.83
N ILE A 45 -10.60 0.20 -9.95
CA ILE A 45 -10.01 1.52 -10.26
C ILE A 45 -9.43 1.51 -11.67
N ALA A 46 -9.45 2.67 -12.32
CA ALA A 46 -8.94 2.81 -13.68
C ALA A 46 -7.40 2.84 -13.72
N GLY A 47 -6.80 2.17 -14.70
CA GLY A 47 -5.36 2.24 -14.93
C GLY A 47 -4.84 3.64 -15.27
N SER A 48 -5.73 4.53 -15.74
CA SER A 48 -5.42 5.95 -15.98
C SER A 48 -5.02 6.74 -14.74
N LEU A 49 -5.26 6.21 -13.54
CA LEU A 49 -4.77 6.81 -12.29
C LEU A 49 -3.26 6.71 -12.14
N ILE A 50 -2.62 5.82 -12.89
CA ILE A 50 -1.17 5.66 -12.91
C ILE A 50 -0.58 6.54 -13.99
N GLU A 51 0.25 7.51 -13.60
CA GLU A 51 1.14 8.21 -14.51
C GLU A 51 2.42 7.36 -14.67
N PRO A 52 2.68 6.80 -15.88
CA PRO A 52 3.81 5.91 -16.08
C PRO A 52 5.15 6.52 -15.65
N GLY A 53 5.92 5.76 -14.88
CA GLY A 53 7.21 6.18 -14.35
C GLY A 53 7.16 7.19 -13.21
N LYS A 54 5.96 7.57 -12.72
CA LYS A 54 5.82 8.55 -11.63
C LYS A 54 5.01 8.01 -10.46
N THR A 55 3.83 7.42 -10.70
CA THR A 55 2.93 6.96 -9.64
C THR A 55 3.56 5.82 -8.83
N PHE A 56 3.50 5.93 -7.51
CA PHE A 56 3.87 4.89 -6.56
C PHE A 56 2.62 4.11 -6.14
N CYS A 57 2.68 2.79 -6.22
CA CYS A 57 1.59 1.91 -5.81
C CYS A 57 2.02 1.06 -4.62
N TYR A 58 1.20 1.04 -3.58
CA TYR A 58 1.45 0.30 -2.35
C TYR A 58 0.24 -0.57 -1.98
N ASP A 59 0.46 -1.87 -1.84
CA ASP A 59 -0.54 -2.80 -1.34
C ASP A 59 -0.29 -3.06 0.15
N MET A 60 -1.28 -2.87 1.02
CA MET A 60 -1.13 -3.21 2.43
C MET A 60 -1.09 -4.72 2.68
N MET A 61 -1.53 -5.53 1.70
CA MET A 61 -1.37 -6.99 1.72
C MET A 61 0.01 -7.39 1.20
N TYR A 62 0.45 -8.59 1.59
CA TYR A 62 1.70 -9.19 1.12
C TYR A 62 1.50 -10.69 0.86
N ALA A 63 2.30 -11.25 -0.03
CA ALA A 63 2.26 -12.66 -0.37
C ALA A 63 3.66 -13.16 -0.80
N LYS A 64 3.74 -14.46 -1.08
CA LYS A 64 4.94 -15.07 -1.69
C LYS A 64 5.24 -14.45 -3.05
N GLU A 65 4.24 -14.43 -3.91
CA GLU A 65 4.28 -13.80 -5.23
C GLU A 65 3.73 -12.36 -5.14
N PRO A 66 4.06 -11.50 -6.10
CA PRO A 66 3.45 -10.17 -6.16
C PRO A 66 1.92 -10.25 -6.11
N THR A 67 1.28 -9.42 -5.30
CA THR A 67 -0.18 -9.37 -5.20
C THR A 67 -0.82 -8.97 -6.53
N ALA A 68 -2.11 -9.27 -6.72
CA ALA A 68 -2.83 -8.86 -7.92
C ALA A 68 -2.73 -7.34 -8.16
N PHE A 69 -2.83 -6.55 -7.10
CA PHE A 69 -2.67 -5.09 -7.17
C PHE A 69 -1.25 -4.68 -7.61
N CYS A 70 -0.21 -5.32 -7.09
CA CYS A 70 1.18 -5.03 -7.50
C CYS A 70 1.43 -5.41 -8.96
N ARG A 71 0.89 -6.54 -9.43
CA ARG A 71 0.96 -6.94 -10.86
C ARG A 71 0.26 -5.91 -11.73
N TRP A 72 -0.99 -5.56 -11.39
CA TRP A 72 -1.77 -4.54 -12.09
C TRP A 72 -1.04 -3.19 -12.16
N ALA A 73 -0.46 -2.73 -11.04
CA ALA A 73 0.28 -1.49 -11.00
C ALA A 73 1.50 -1.50 -11.93
N THR A 74 2.24 -2.61 -11.95
CA THR A 74 3.40 -2.80 -12.82
C THR A 74 2.99 -2.80 -14.30
N GLU A 75 1.90 -3.48 -14.66
CA GLU A 75 1.36 -3.55 -16.02
C GLU A 75 0.93 -2.16 -16.53
N HIS A 76 0.46 -1.29 -15.64
CA HIS A 76 0.09 0.08 -15.98
C HIS A 76 1.25 1.09 -15.89
N GLY A 77 2.45 0.62 -15.60
CA GLY A 77 3.67 1.44 -15.67
C GLY A 77 3.97 2.22 -14.39
N ALA A 78 3.48 1.82 -13.22
CA ALA A 78 3.84 2.44 -11.96
C ALA A 78 5.37 2.54 -11.80
N ALA A 79 5.87 3.64 -11.27
CA ALA A 79 7.29 3.82 -10.96
C ALA A 79 7.78 2.79 -9.93
N VAL A 80 6.91 2.48 -8.97
CA VAL A 80 7.14 1.48 -7.93
C VAL A 80 5.83 0.79 -7.62
N ALA A 81 5.86 -0.53 -7.47
CA ALA A 81 4.78 -1.35 -6.93
C ALA A 81 5.33 -2.19 -5.77
N MET A 82 4.84 -1.95 -4.57
CA MET A 82 5.31 -2.59 -3.34
C MET A 82 4.16 -3.21 -2.57
N ASP A 83 4.45 -4.33 -1.91
CA ASP A 83 3.54 -4.98 -0.98
C ASP A 83 3.77 -4.57 0.49
N GLY A 84 2.87 -5.03 1.37
CA GLY A 84 2.82 -4.64 2.77
C GLY A 84 3.83 -5.30 3.71
N LEU A 85 4.71 -6.19 3.24
CA LEU A 85 5.65 -6.87 4.14
C LEU A 85 6.60 -5.90 4.85
N GLY A 86 7.07 -4.87 4.13
CA GLY A 86 7.88 -3.81 4.72
C GLY A 86 7.16 -3.10 5.86
N MET A 87 5.90 -2.72 5.66
CA MET A 87 5.08 -2.08 6.68
C MET A 87 4.91 -2.98 7.91
N LEU A 88 4.69 -4.29 7.72
CA LEU A 88 4.58 -5.25 8.82
C LEU A 88 5.83 -5.26 9.70
N VAL A 89 7.00 -5.25 9.09
CA VAL A 89 8.28 -5.27 9.81
C VAL A 89 8.55 -3.93 10.51
N GLU A 90 8.35 -2.82 9.80
CA GLU A 90 8.64 -1.48 10.33
C GLU A 90 7.68 -1.13 11.49
N GLN A 91 6.39 -1.46 11.40
CA GLN A 91 5.46 -1.21 12.51
C GLN A 91 5.81 -2.05 13.74
N ALA A 92 6.31 -3.28 13.56
CA ALA A 92 6.76 -4.12 14.66
C ALA A 92 8.04 -3.56 15.30
N ALA A 93 8.97 -3.05 14.50
CA ALA A 93 10.18 -2.38 14.99
C ALA A 93 9.84 -1.11 15.79
N GLU A 94 8.87 -0.33 15.33
CA GLU A 94 8.39 0.86 16.05
C GLU A 94 7.72 0.48 17.37
N ALA A 95 6.84 -0.51 17.38
CA ALA A 95 6.22 -1.01 18.61
C ALA A 95 7.27 -1.51 19.63
N PHE A 96 8.27 -2.26 19.16
CA PHE A 96 9.37 -2.71 20.00
C PHE A 96 10.14 -1.53 20.61
N PHE A 97 10.44 -0.51 19.81
CA PHE A 97 11.09 0.70 20.27
C PHE A 97 10.28 1.41 21.37
N LEU A 98 8.97 1.57 21.18
CA LEU A 98 8.08 2.18 22.18
C LEU A 98 8.05 1.39 23.48
N TRP A 99 8.09 0.07 23.42
CA TRP A 99 8.01 -0.78 24.63
C TRP A 99 9.34 -0.96 25.32
N ARG A 100 10.45 -0.98 24.60
CA ARG A 100 11.77 -1.38 25.12
C ARG A 100 12.81 -0.25 25.07
N GLY A 101 12.52 0.86 24.42
CA GLY A 101 13.45 1.99 24.26
C GLY A 101 14.64 1.71 23.33
N VAL A 102 14.64 0.58 22.63
CA VAL A 102 15.70 0.18 21.70
C VAL A 102 15.08 -0.06 20.32
N ARG A 103 15.59 0.60 19.30
CA ARG A 103 15.15 0.39 17.90
C ARG A 103 15.92 -0.78 17.30
N PRO A 104 15.25 -1.88 16.92
CA PRO A 104 15.91 -2.99 16.25
C PRO A 104 16.24 -2.61 14.80
N ASP A 105 17.24 -3.28 14.22
CA ASP A 105 17.49 -3.22 12.78
C ASP A 105 16.44 -4.06 12.05
N SER A 106 15.59 -3.41 11.27
CA SER A 106 14.48 -4.04 10.56
C SER A 106 14.91 -4.70 9.23
N ALA A 107 16.00 -4.24 8.60
CA ALA A 107 16.41 -4.70 7.29
C ALA A 107 16.76 -6.20 7.25
N PRO A 108 17.53 -6.79 8.19
CA PRO A 108 17.78 -8.23 8.22
C PRO A 108 16.51 -9.05 8.45
N VAL A 109 15.57 -8.54 9.26
CA VAL A 109 14.29 -9.21 9.54
C VAL A 109 13.44 -9.27 8.27
N LEU A 110 13.34 -8.15 7.55
CA LEU A 110 12.62 -8.09 6.29
C LEU A 110 13.20 -9.06 5.25
N ALA A 111 14.52 -9.08 5.11
CA ALA A 111 15.21 -9.99 4.18
C ALA A 111 14.95 -11.46 4.52
N GLU A 112 15.00 -11.82 5.80
CA GLU A 112 14.73 -13.19 6.26
C GLU A 112 13.28 -13.60 6.02
N LEU A 113 12.31 -12.73 6.32
CA LEU A 113 10.90 -13.00 6.05
C LEU A 113 10.62 -13.18 4.57
N ARG A 114 11.22 -12.36 3.69
CA ARG A 114 11.13 -12.57 2.23
C ARG A 114 11.67 -13.95 1.82
N ARG A 115 12.80 -14.35 2.36
CA ARG A 115 13.41 -15.65 2.08
C ARG A 115 12.50 -16.81 2.54
N GLN A 116 11.86 -16.68 3.70
CA GLN A 116 10.92 -17.69 4.21
C GLN A 116 9.65 -17.78 3.37
N LEU A 117 9.08 -16.65 2.97
CA LEU A 117 7.92 -16.61 2.09
C LEU A 117 8.21 -17.25 0.73
N ALA A 118 9.44 -17.13 0.21
CA ALA A 118 9.83 -17.71 -1.08
C ALA A 118 9.98 -19.24 -1.09
N GLN A 119 10.04 -19.87 0.10
CA GLN A 119 10.09 -21.33 0.24
C GLN A 119 8.72 -21.97 0.06
#